data_d9e0a08ff2372ad5835634ae6a93af14
#
_entry.id   d9e0a08ff2372ad5835634ae6a93af14
#
_cell.length_a   1.000
_cell.length_b   1.000
_cell.length_c   1.000
_cell.angle_alpha   90.00
_cell.angle_beta   90.00
_cell.angle_gamma   90.00
#
_symmetry.space_group_name_H-M   'P 1'
#
loop_
_entity.id
_entity.type
_entity.pdbx_description
1 polymer ?
#
loop_
_entity_poly.entity_id
_entity_poly.type
_entity_poly.pdbx_seq_one_letter_code
_entity_poly.pdbx_strand_id
1 'polypeptide(L)'
;LVGSEMCIRDRFPRTIDTGLQHGTVTVMMDKEGYEVTTYRVDGEYEDGRHPKQVTFTSSLEEDLKRRDFTINAMAYNDSEGIIDMYDGMTDLKNKMIRCVGEATKRFDEDALRILRALRFQAQLGFEIEEKTEEAIRNQARFLKDISAERIQVELEKLITSAHPEVLVNAYKLGVTKIIFPEFDIMMETPQNNPHHKYSVGIHTIEAMKNIEAEHIYRWTMLLHDIGKPEARVEGPDKDHFKMHPVIGEEIARTVSYTHLRAHE
;
A
#
# COMPACT_ATOMS: atom_id res chain seq x y z
N LEU A 1 -2.86 -22.41 25.11
CA LEU A 1 -3.72 -21.48 24.31
C LEU A 1 -4.27 -22.14 23.05
N VAL A 2 -4.00 -23.43 22.84
CA VAL A 2 -4.66 -24.25 21.84
C VAL A 2 -6.12 -24.40 22.24
N GLY A 3 -7.02 -23.71 21.55
CA GLY A 3 -8.45 -23.76 21.86
C GLY A 3 -9.12 -22.41 22.03
N SER A 4 -8.40 -21.29 21.85
CA SER A 4 -9.00 -19.95 21.96
C SER A 4 -10.10 -19.72 20.90
N GLU A 5 -9.93 -20.22 19.68
CA GLU A 5 -10.92 -20.08 18.61
C GLU A 5 -12.18 -20.89 18.91
N MET A 6 -12.04 -22.10 19.43
CA MET A 6 -13.20 -22.91 19.88
C MET A 6 -13.91 -22.25 21.04
N CYS A 7 -13.17 -21.73 22.04
CA CYS A 7 -13.76 -20.99 23.16
C CYS A 7 -14.47 -19.70 22.72
N ILE A 8 -13.99 -19.03 21.69
CA ILE A 8 -14.66 -17.84 21.11
C ILE A 8 -15.98 -18.26 20.44
N ARG A 9 -15.96 -19.31 19.61
CA ARG A 9 -17.16 -19.85 18.97
C ARG A 9 -18.24 -20.28 19.98
N ASP A 10 -17.83 -20.91 21.06
CA ASP A 10 -18.75 -21.34 22.12
C ASP A 10 -19.38 -20.17 22.88
N ARG A 11 -18.72 -19.02 22.93
CA ARG A 11 -19.20 -17.83 23.65
C ARG A 11 -20.06 -16.89 22.82
N PHE A 12 -19.86 -16.88 21.50
CA PHE A 12 -20.54 -15.95 20.61
C PHE A 12 -21.42 -16.70 19.60
N PRO A 13 -22.71 -16.31 19.50
CA PRO A 13 -23.68 -17.06 18.67
C PRO A 13 -23.44 -16.94 17.18
N ARG A 14 -22.67 -15.96 16.73
CA ARG A 14 -22.38 -15.75 15.30
C ARG A 14 -20.92 -15.40 15.09
N THR A 15 -20.20 -16.33 14.47
CA THR A 15 -18.78 -16.18 14.11
C THR A 15 -18.57 -16.52 12.64
N ILE A 16 -17.57 -15.90 12.01
CA ILE A 16 -17.16 -16.15 10.64
C ILE A 16 -15.67 -16.54 10.66
N ASP A 17 -15.33 -17.61 9.94
CA ASP A 17 -13.97 -18.13 9.82
C ASP A 17 -13.18 -17.31 8.79
N THR A 18 -12.58 -16.22 9.21
CA THR A 18 -11.84 -15.30 8.33
C THR A 18 -10.37 -15.64 8.17
N GLY A 19 -9.82 -16.49 9.04
CA GLY A 19 -8.40 -16.83 9.01
C GLY A 19 -7.99 -17.86 10.06
N LEU A 20 -8.70 -18.99 10.13
CA LEU A 20 -8.43 -20.05 11.11
C LEU A 20 -6.99 -20.55 11.13
N GLN A 21 -6.36 -20.67 9.93
CA GLN A 21 -4.95 -21.08 9.82
C GLN A 21 -4.00 -20.10 10.51
N HIS A 22 -4.45 -18.86 10.73
CA HIS A 22 -3.67 -17.80 11.38
C HIS A 22 -4.22 -17.44 12.76
N GLY A 23 -5.16 -18.23 13.30
CA GLY A 23 -5.74 -18.00 14.61
C GLY A 23 -6.70 -16.79 14.67
N THR A 24 -7.36 -16.44 13.54
CA THR A 24 -8.28 -15.30 13.47
C THR A 24 -9.72 -15.78 13.23
N VAL A 25 -10.65 -15.26 14.04
CA VAL A 25 -12.09 -15.47 13.91
C VAL A 25 -12.78 -14.12 13.98
N THR A 26 -13.73 -13.86 13.08
CA THR A 26 -14.57 -12.66 13.17
C THR A 26 -15.82 -12.95 13.98
N VAL A 27 -16.00 -12.22 15.08
CA VAL A 27 -17.22 -12.25 15.91
C VAL A 27 -18.17 -11.19 15.40
N MET A 28 -19.40 -11.56 15.08
CA MET A 28 -20.44 -10.64 14.63
C MET A 28 -21.29 -10.16 15.82
N MET A 29 -21.26 -8.86 16.12
CA MET A 29 -22.12 -8.20 17.11
C MET A 29 -22.84 -7.02 16.44
N ASP A 30 -24.16 -6.97 16.56
CA ASP A 30 -25.02 -5.89 16.04
C ASP A 30 -24.74 -5.48 14.57
N LYS A 31 -24.46 -6.46 13.70
CA LYS A 31 -24.06 -6.33 12.28
C LYS A 31 -22.62 -5.84 12.04
N GLU A 32 -21.84 -5.57 13.07
CA GLU A 32 -20.43 -5.26 12.96
C GLU A 32 -19.58 -6.52 13.20
N GLY A 33 -18.48 -6.64 12.45
CA GLY A 33 -17.51 -7.73 12.58
C GLY A 33 -16.30 -7.30 13.39
N TYR A 34 -16.01 -8.04 14.45
CA TYR A 34 -14.83 -7.84 15.31
C TYR A 34 -13.85 -8.98 15.09
N GLU A 35 -12.68 -8.69 14.57
CA GLU A 35 -11.62 -9.68 14.40
C GLU A 35 -10.96 -9.99 15.75
N VAL A 36 -11.01 -11.25 16.12
CA VAL A 36 -10.34 -11.77 17.33
C VAL A 36 -9.21 -12.69 16.90
N THR A 37 -7.99 -12.31 17.23
CA THR A 37 -6.78 -13.03 16.80
C THR A 37 -5.98 -13.47 18.02
N THR A 38 -5.49 -14.72 18.02
CA THR A 38 -4.55 -15.21 19.01
C THR A 38 -3.17 -14.61 18.74
N TYR A 39 -2.46 -14.19 19.78
CA TYR A 39 -1.08 -13.72 19.65
C TYR A 39 -0.21 -14.80 19.04
N ARG A 40 0.67 -14.40 18.15
CA ARG A 40 1.52 -15.33 17.42
C ARG A 40 2.92 -14.79 17.16
N VAL A 41 3.82 -15.70 16.96
CA VAL A 41 5.16 -15.47 16.40
C VAL A 41 5.16 -16.06 15.01
N ASP A 42 5.54 -15.26 14.04
CA ASP A 42 5.73 -15.71 12.67
C ASP A 42 7.14 -16.32 12.56
N GLY A 43 7.24 -17.53 12.00
CA GLY A 43 8.51 -18.18 11.70
C GLY A 43 9.21 -17.57 10.49
N GLU A 44 10.21 -18.28 9.93
CA GLU A 44 10.87 -17.85 8.70
C GLU A 44 9.87 -17.74 7.54
N TYR A 45 10.01 -16.70 6.72
CA TYR A 45 9.21 -16.50 5.53
C TYR A 45 9.90 -17.17 4.33
N GLU A 46 9.16 -17.96 3.56
CA GLU A 46 9.69 -18.68 2.41
C GLU A 46 9.43 -18.00 1.07
N ASP A 47 8.26 -17.38 0.96
CA ASP A 47 7.73 -16.79 -0.28
C ASP A 47 7.54 -15.26 -0.20
N GLY A 48 8.15 -14.62 0.80
CA GLY A 48 7.97 -13.17 1.05
C GLY A 48 6.53 -12.79 1.46
N ARG A 49 5.73 -13.76 1.93
CA ARG A 49 4.34 -13.51 2.37
C ARG A 49 3.92 -14.33 3.58
N HIS A 50 4.16 -15.64 3.52
CA HIS A 50 3.65 -16.55 4.54
C HIS A 50 4.80 -17.09 5.38
N PRO A 51 4.69 -17.02 6.69
CA PRO A 51 5.63 -17.71 7.55
C PRO A 51 5.44 -19.21 7.36
N LYS A 52 6.53 -19.96 7.27
CA LYS A 52 6.53 -21.46 7.20
C LYS A 52 5.73 -22.08 8.33
N GLN A 53 5.81 -21.47 9.49
CA GLN A 53 5.11 -21.90 10.69
C GLN A 53 4.62 -20.66 11.47
N VAL A 54 3.43 -20.76 12.00
CA VAL A 54 2.88 -19.83 12.97
C VAL A 54 2.86 -20.51 14.32
N THR A 55 3.52 -19.94 15.29
CA THR A 55 3.50 -20.42 16.67
C THR A 55 2.68 -19.46 17.53
N PHE A 56 1.64 -19.97 18.17
CA PHE A 56 0.85 -19.15 19.09
C PHE A 56 1.64 -18.90 20.38
N THR A 57 1.53 -17.68 20.90
CA THR A 57 2.22 -17.22 22.09
C THR A 57 1.24 -16.54 23.06
N SER A 58 1.61 -16.44 24.31
CA SER A 58 0.93 -15.59 25.31
C SER A 58 1.59 -14.20 25.42
N SER A 59 2.70 -13.97 24.72
CA SER A 59 3.44 -12.72 24.76
C SER A 59 2.85 -11.70 23.80
N LEU A 60 2.30 -10.62 24.32
CA LEU A 60 1.87 -9.45 23.54
C LEU A 60 3.07 -8.82 22.80
N GLU A 61 4.23 -8.75 23.46
CA GLU A 61 5.46 -8.18 22.87
C GLU A 61 5.84 -8.88 21.57
N GLU A 62 5.83 -10.23 21.56
CA GLU A 62 6.15 -10.99 20.37
C GLU A 62 5.13 -10.77 19.24
N ASP A 63 3.84 -10.62 19.55
CA ASP A 63 2.82 -10.30 18.55
C ASP A 63 2.99 -8.88 18.00
N LEU A 64 3.29 -7.89 18.81
CA LEU A 64 3.53 -6.52 18.37
C LEU A 64 4.83 -6.40 17.54
N LYS A 65 5.86 -7.16 17.89
CA LYS A 65 7.17 -7.15 17.21
C LYS A 65 7.11 -7.56 15.74
N ARG A 66 6.21 -8.45 15.36
CA ARG A 66 6.04 -8.91 13.97
C ARG A 66 5.25 -7.92 13.09
N ARG A 67 4.66 -6.87 13.67
CA ARG A 67 3.84 -5.91 12.93
C ARG A 67 4.70 -5.02 12.03
N ASP A 68 4.04 -4.36 11.09
CA ASP A 68 4.71 -3.52 10.07
C ASP A 68 5.27 -2.22 10.65
N PHE A 69 4.41 -1.38 11.23
CA PHE A 69 4.77 -0.04 11.68
C PHE A 69 4.45 0.18 13.15
N THR A 70 5.23 1.04 13.80
CA THR A 70 5.08 1.39 15.23
C THR A 70 3.68 1.87 15.57
N ILE A 71 3.09 2.70 14.70
CA ILE A 71 1.71 3.22 14.85
C ILE A 71 0.64 2.13 14.82
N ASN A 72 0.96 0.93 14.33
CA ASN A 72 0.09 -0.25 14.32
C ASN A 72 0.51 -1.31 15.34
N ALA A 73 1.58 -1.04 16.12
CA ALA A 73 2.15 -1.98 17.09
C ALA A 73 1.88 -1.56 18.54
N MET A 74 0.65 -1.14 18.78
CA MET A 74 0.14 -0.79 20.11
C MET A 74 -1.05 -1.67 20.47
N ALA A 75 -1.31 -1.83 21.75
CA ALA A 75 -2.47 -2.52 22.27
C ALA A 75 -3.15 -1.68 23.35
N TYR A 76 -4.40 -2.02 23.66
CA TYR A 76 -5.16 -1.37 24.73
C TYR A 76 -5.92 -2.43 25.53
N ASN A 77 -5.93 -2.28 26.84
CA ASN A 77 -6.90 -2.93 27.70
C ASN A 77 -7.34 -1.98 28.82
N ASP A 78 -8.50 -2.25 29.42
CA ASP A 78 -9.09 -1.35 30.42
C ASP A 78 -8.29 -1.25 31.73
N SER A 79 -7.47 -2.25 32.06
CA SER A 79 -6.71 -2.28 33.31
C SER A 79 -5.37 -1.54 33.23
N GLU A 80 -4.72 -1.58 32.07
CA GLU A 80 -3.37 -1.02 31.86
C GLU A 80 -3.37 0.21 30.95
N GLY A 81 -4.49 0.44 30.25
CA GLY A 81 -4.59 1.50 29.25
C GLY A 81 -3.85 1.13 27.95
N ILE A 82 -3.18 2.10 27.35
CA ILE A 82 -2.41 1.90 26.11
C ILE A 82 -1.05 1.28 26.47
N ILE A 83 -0.75 0.16 25.81
CA ILE A 83 0.55 -0.53 25.88
C ILE A 83 1.28 -0.21 24.58
N ASP A 84 2.36 0.53 24.67
CA ASP A 84 3.20 0.98 23.56
C ASP A 84 4.66 0.60 23.82
N MET A 85 5.10 -0.47 23.18
CA MET A 85 6.46 -1.01 23.37
C MET A 85 7.45 -0.52 22.29
N TYR A 86 6.95 0.16 21.27
CA TYR A 86 7.73 0.54 20.08
C TYR A 86 7.62 2.03 19.74
N ASP A 87 7.24 2.87 20.71
CA ASP A 87 7.11 4.33 20.57
C ASP A 87 6.06 4.78 19.51
N GLY A 88 5.04 3.98 19.26
CA GLY A 88 3.97 4.26 18.31
C GLY A 88 3.21 5.54 18.62
N MET A 89 2.96 5.84 19.91
CA MET A 89 2.32 7.10 20.35
C MET A 89 3.17 8.33 20.01
N THR A 90 4.49 8.22 20.16
CA THR A 90 5.43 9.27 19.79
C THR A 90 5.42 9.49 18.28
N ASP A 91 5.46 8.42 17.50
CA ASP A 91 5.41 8.48 16.04
C ASP A 91 4.07 9.02 15.53
N LEU A 92 2.94 8.65 16.15
CA LEU A 92 1.62 9.25 15.86
C LEU A 92 1.63 10.76 16.10
N LYS A 93 2.16 11.21 17.24
CA LYS A 93 2.24 12.62 17.59
C LYS A 93 3.13 13.40 16.64
N ASN A 94 4.22 12.77 16.19
CA ASN A 94 5.18 13.36 15.25
C ASN A 94 4.76 13.19 13.79
N LYS A 95 3.63 12.53 13.52
CA LYS A 95 3.15 12.20 12.17
C LYS A 95 4.19 11.42 11.37
N MET A 96 4.75 10.37 11.96
CA MET A 96 5.84 9.58 11.41
C MET A 96 5.39 8.14 11.15
N ILE A 97 5.79 7.60 10.00
CA ILE A 97 5.67 6.17 9.66
C ILE A 97 7.04 5.53 9.80
N ARG A 98 7.18 4.67 10.80
CA ARG A 98 8.41 3.96 11.12
C ARG A 98 8.12 2.46 11.21
N CYS A 99 9.01 1.63 10.65
CA CYS A 99 8.93 0.19 10.83
C CYS A 99 9.19 -0.22 12.29
N VAL A 100 8.55 -1.31 12.72
CA VAL A 100 8.90 -1.96 13.99
C VAL A 100 10.26 -2.64 13.84
N GLY A 101 11.24 -2.22 14.61
CA GLY A 101 12.61 -2.74 14.53
C GLY A 101 13.33 -2.32 13.24
N GLU A 102 13.99 -3.26 12.57
CA GLU A 102 14.77 -2.99 11.37
C GLU A 102 13.88 -3.04 10.12
N ALA A 103 13.77 -1.93 9.39
CA ALA A 103 12.94 -1.82 8.20
C ALA A 103 13.30 -2.83 7.10
N THR A 104 14.60 -3.08 6.88
CA THR A 104 15.08 -4.08 5.92
C THR A 104 14.52 -5.46 6.21
N LYS A 105 14.57 -5.90 7.47
CA LYS A 105 14.00 -7.19 7.88
C LYS A 105 12.49 -7.25 7.66
N ARG A 106 11.79 -6.15 7.99
CA ARG A 106 10.32 -6.08 7.80
C ARG A 106 9.92 -6.20 6.34
N PHE A 107 10.69 -5.62 5.43
CA PHE A 107 10.42 -5.70 3.98
C PHE A 107 10.91 -7.02 3.36
N ASP A 108 11.94 -7.65 3.91
CA ASP A 108 12.34 -9.02 3.52
C ASP A 108 11.26 -10.07 3.87
N GLU A 109 10.54 -9.87 4.97
CA GLU A 109 9.44 -10.75 5.38
C GLU A 109 8.22 -10.62 4.46
N ASP A 110 7.82 -9.39 4.11
CA ASP A 110 6.74 -9.10 3.17
C ASP A 110 6.99 -7.74 2.49
N ALA A 111 7.43 -7.79 1.24
CA ALA A 111 7.71 -6.60 0.45
C ALA A 111 6.47 -5.71 0.22
N LEU A 112 5.23 -6.25 0.36
CA LEU A 112 4.02 -5.43 0.30
C LEU A 112 4.00 -4.34 1.37
N ARG A 113 4.72 -4.51 2.48
CA ARG A 113 4.85 -3.47 3.51
C ARG A 113 5.43 -2.16 2.97
N ILE A 114 6.19 -2.21 1.87
CA ILE A 114 6.66 -1.03 1.14
C ILE A 114 5.47 -0.22 0.62
N LEU A 115 4.53 -0.86 -0.06
CA LEU A 115 3.32 -0.19 -0.56
C LEU A 115 2.40 0.25 0.59
N ARG A 116 2.35 -0.51 1.67
CA ARG A 116 1.61 -0.12 2.88
C ARG A 116 2.17 1.15 3.52
N ALA A 117 3.51 1.33 3.56
CA ALA A 117 4.14 2.57 4.05
C ALA A 117 3.68 3.78 3.23
N LEU A 118 3.76 3.69 1.90
CA LEU A 118 3.32 4.74 0.98
C LEU A 118 1.80 5.00 1.09
N ARG A 119 1.01 3.95 1.21
CA ARG A 119 -0.44 4.10 1.46
C ARG A 119 -0.73 4.83 2.77
N PHE A 120 -0.08 4.47 3.87
CA PHE A 120 -0.27 5.19 5.14
C PHE A 120 0.21 6.63 5.04
N GLN A 121 1.32 6.90 4.35
CA GLN A 121 1.73 8.26 4.03
C GLN A 121 0.61 9.02 3.33
N ALA A 122 -0.02 8.42 2.31
CA ALA A 122 -1.08 9.04 1.54
C ALA A 122 -2.40 9.21 2.32
N GLN A 123 -2.74 8.27 3.19
CA GLN A 123 -3.96 8.32 3.98
C GLN A 123 -3.88 9.27 5.17
N LEU A 124 -2.74 9.31 5.83
CA LEU A 124 -2.56 10.04 7.09
C LEU A 124 -1.88 11.41 6.90
N GLY A 125 -1.24 11.66 5.75
CA GLY A 125 -0.40 12.84 5.53
C GLY A 125 0.84 12.85 6.43
N PHE A 126 1.38 11.67 6.76
CA PHE A 126 2.55 11.50 7.61
C PHE A 126 3.82 11.42 6.77
N GLU A 127 4.96 11.65 7.40
CA GLU A 127 6.26 11.43 6.77
C GLU A 127 6.77 10.02 7.04
N ILE A 128 7.55 9.46 6.10
CA ILE A 128 8.22 8.19 6.32
C ILE A 128 9.58 8.48 6.97
N GLU A 129 9.91 7.73 8.03
CA GLU A 129 11.19 7.84 8.73
C GLU A 129 12.35 7.52 7.76
N GLU A 130 13.46 8.27 7.85
CA GLU A 130 14.59 8.23 6.92
C GLU A 130 15.14 6.79 6.68
N LYS A 131 15.34 6.01 7.75
CA LYS A 131 15.84 4.63 7.62
C LYS A 131 14.81 3.70 6.97
N THR A 132 13.54 3.95 7.24
CA THR A 132 12.43 3.23 6.60
C THR A 132 12.37 3.58 5.11
N GLU A 133 12.55 4.85 4.75
CA GLU A 133 12.59 5.31 3.36
C GLU A 133 13.81 4.74 2.61
N GLU A 134 14.98 4.73 3.24
CA GLU A 134 16.19 4.12 2.68
C GLU A 134 16.00 2.62 2.40
N ALA A 135 15.37 1.91 3.33
CA ALA A 135 15.03 0.49 3.14
C ALA A 135 14.03 0.29 1.99
N ILE A 136 13.02 1.16 1.83
CA ILE A 136 12.11 1.14 0.68
C ILE A 136 12.89 1.25 -0.62
N ARG A 137 13.78 2.25 -0.74
CA ARG A 137 14.59 2.48 -1.94
C ARG A 137 15.44 1.27 -2.31
N ASN A 138 16.06 0.63 -1.33
CA ASN A 138 16.94 -0.52 -1.55
C ASN A 138 16.19 -1.80 -1.89
N GLN A 139 14.94 -1.95 -1.43
CA GLN A 139 14.17 -3.19 -1.51
C GLN A 139 12.94 -3.11 -2.42
N ALA A 140 12.66 -1.97 -3.05
CA ALA A 140 11.54 -1.81 -3.99
C ALA A 140 11.48 -2.92 -5.05
N ARG A 141 12.65 -3.42 -5.50
CA ARG A 141 12.78 -4.51 -6.48
C ARG A 141 12.07 -5.81 -6.10
N PHE A 142 11.86 -6.08 -4.80
CA PHE A 142 11.17 -7.27 -4.33
C PHE A 142 9.65 -7.22 -4.53
N LEU A 143 9.10 -6.05 -4.86
CA LEU A 143 7.69 -5.92 -5.23
C LEU A 143 7.32 -6.71 -6.49
N LYS A 144 8.29 -7.07 -7.35
CA LYS A 144 8.07 -7.93 -8.52
C LYS A 144 7.55 -9.33 -8.13
N ASP A 145 7.83 -9.77 -6.90
CA ASP A 145 7.46 -11.10 -6.39
C ASP A 145 6.09 -11.08 -5.68
N ILE A 146 5.45 -9.90 -5.58
CA ILE A 146 4.12 -9.72 -5.01
C ILE A 146 3.05 -9.85 -6.08
N SER A 147 1.94 -10.54 -5.77
CA SER A 147 0.85 -10.69 -6.73
C SER A 147 0.18 -9.36 -7.09
N ALA A 148 -0.27 -9.25 -8.34
CA ALA A 148 -0.88 -8.04 -8.88
C ALA A 148 -2.11 -7.58 -8.06
N GLU A 149 -2.91 -8.52 -7.56
CA GLU A 149 -4.10 -8.23 -6.74
C GLU A 149 -3.73 -7.53 -5.42
N ARG A 150 -2.64 -7.97 -4.78
CA ARG A 150 -2.18 -7.34 -3.54
C ARG A 150 -1.65 -5.93 -3.80
N ILE A 151 -0.90 -5.75 -4.88
CA ILE A 151 -0.40 -4.45 -5.33
C ILE A 151 -1.56 -3.51 -5.63
N GLN A 152 -2.55 -3.99 -6.41
CA GLN A 152 -3.74 -3.22 -6.77
C GLN A 152 -4.47 -2.68 -5.54
N VAL A 153 -4.73 -3.52 -4.54
CA VAL A 153 -5.46 -3.11 -3.32
C VAL A 153 -4.73 -1.97 -2.58
N GLU A 154 -3.41 -2.03 -2.49
CA GLU A 154 -2.64 -0.98 -1.81
C GLU A 154 -2.55 0.29 -2.67
N LEU A 155 -2.33 0.15 -3.98
CA LEU A 155 -2.28 1.27 -4.93
C LEU A 155 -3.63 2.00 -5.01
N GLU A 156 -4.74 1.27 -5.06
CA GLU A 156 -6.08 1.86 -5.05
C GLU A 156 -6.33 2.69 -3.80
N LYS A 157 -6.01 2.15 -2.62
CA LYS A 157 -6.13 2.88 -1.36
C LYS A 157 -5.21 4.11 -1.28
N LEU A 158 -4.06 4.07 -1.96
CA LEU A 158 -3.16 5.21 -2.07
C LEU A 158 -3.78 6.30 -2.94
N ILE A 159 -4.19 5.98 -4.16
CA ILE A 159 -4.71 6.99 -5.10
C ILE A 159 -6.07 7.56 -4.70
N THR A 160 -6.90 6.79 -3.98
CA THR A 160 -8.18 7.25 -3.43
C THR A 160 -8.05 7.94 -2.07
N SER A 161 -6.84 8.18 -1.59
CA SER A 161 -6.58 8.89 -0.35
C SER A 161 -6.65 10.42 -0.50
N ALA A 162 -6.46 11.12 0.64
CA ALA A 162 -6.38 12.58 0.67
C ALA A 162 -5.11 13.13 -0.01
N HIS A 163 -4.04 12.31 -0.10
CA HIS A 163 -2.73 12.72 -0.60
C HIS A 163 -2.24 11.83 -1.75
N PRO A 164 -2.93 11.82 -2.92
CA PRO A 164 -2.52 11.00 -4.08
C PRO A 164 -1.15 11.40 -4.64
N GLU A 165 -0.66 12.61 -4.32
CA GLU A 165 0.68 13.09 -4.68
C GLU A 165 1.82 12.25 -4.08
N VAL A 166 1.55 11.39 -3.12
CA VAL A 166 2.52 10.40 -2.60
C VAL A 166 3.00 9.45 -3.71
N LEU A 167 2.24 9.31 -4.79
CA LEU A 167 2.70 8.56 -5.96
C LEU A 167 3.99 9.15 -6.57
N VAL A 168 4.22 10.48 -6.43
CA VAL A 168 5.50 11.11 -6.80
C VAL A 168 6.63 10.65 -5.89
N ASN A 169 6.35 10.44 -4.60
CA ASN A 169 7.35 9.87 -3.69
C ASN A 169 7.66 8.41 -4.06
N ALA A 170 6.63 7.62 -4.37
CA ALA A 170 6.79 6.26 -4.87
C ALA A 170 7.70 6.20 -6.13
N TYR A 171 7.53 7.16 -7.06
CA TYR A 171 8.41 7.32 -8.22
C TYR A 171 9.87 7.60 -7.81
N LYS A 172 10.10 8.57 -6.94
CA LYS A 172 11.45 8.93 -6.46
C LYS A 172 12.17 7.78 -5.74
N LEU A 173 11.41 6.90 -5.12
CA LEU A 173 11.90 5.70 -4.42
C LEU A 173 12.08 4.49 -5.35
N GLY A 174 11.71 4.60 -6.64
CA GLY A 174 11.80 3.53 -7.63
C GLY A 174 10.74 2.45 -7.47
N VAL A 175 9.71 2.70 -6.69
CA VAL A 175 8.60 1.76 -6.46
C VAL A 175 7.72 1.65 -7.69
N THR A 176 7.33 2.78 -8.31
CA THR A 176 6.48 2.81 -9.50
C THR A 176 7.12 2.10 -10.68
N LYS A 177 8.44 2.16 -10.81
CA LYS A 177 9.19 1.44 -11.84
C LYS A 177 8.92 -0.08 -11.84
N ILE A 178 8.56 -0.63 -10.70
CA ILE A 178 8.29 -2.07 -10.53
C ILE A 178 6.80 -2.38 -10.69
N ILE A 179 5.93 -1.53 -10.12
CA ILE A 179 4.48 -1.82 -10.05
C ILE A 179 3.66 -1.15 -11.14
N PHE A 180 4.16 -0.06 -11.72
CA PHE A 180 3.47 0.75 -12.74
C PHE A 180 4.48 1.55 -13.58
N PRO A 181 5.34 0.89 -14.39
CA PRO A 181 6.42 1.54 -15.14
C PRO A 181 5.94 2.59 -16.14
N GLU A 182 4.72 2.50 -16.61
CA GLU A 182 4.12 3.50 -17.52
C GLU A 182 4.02 4.87 -16.82
N PHE A 183 3.81 4.89 -15.49
CA PHE A 183 3.81 6.14 -14.73
C PHE A 183 5.20 6.80 -14.73
N ASP A 184 6.26 6.03 -14.65
CA ASP A 184 7.64 6.57 -14.74
C ASP A 184 7.86 7.26 -16.09
N ILE A 185 7.41 6.63 -17.18
CA ILE A 185 7.48 7.22 -18.52
C ILE A 185 6.68 8.53 -18.58
N MET A 186 5.48 8.57 -17.99
CA MET A 186 4.69 9.80 -17.88
C MET A 186 5.41 10.89 -17.08
N MET A 187 6.09 10.55 -15.99
CA MET A 187 6.87 11.49 -15.16
C MET A 187 8.02 12.12 -15.95
N GLU A 188 8.65 11.36 -16.83
CA GLU A 188 9.79 11.78 -17.64
C GLU A 188 9.37 12.49 -18.94
N THR A 189 8.09 12.43 -19.33
CA THR A 189 7.60 13.03 -20.58
C THR A 189 7.27 14.51 -20.38
N PRO A 190 8.04 15.45 -20.97
CA PRO A 190 7.72 16.87 -20.94
C PRO A 190 6.51 17.18 -21.81
N GLN A 191 5.85 18.29 -21.55
CA GLN A 191 4.83 18.87 -22.40
C GLN A 191 5.31 20.27 -22.80
N ASN A 192 6.10 20.37 -23.87
CA ASN A 192 6.60 21.64 -24.40
C ASN A 192 5.46 22.39 -25.08
N ASN A 193 4.60 23.00 -24.28
CA ASN A 193 3.44 23.76 -24.71
C ASN A 193 3.26 24.96 -23.78
N PRO A 194 3.03 26.18 -24.29
CA PRO A 194 2.81 27.37 -23.44
C PRO A 194 1.70 27.21 -22.41
N HIS A 195 0.76 26.30 -22.64
CA HIS A 195 -0.37 26.03 -21.72
C HIS A 195 -0.10 24.90 -20.72
N HIS A 196 1.01 24.19 -20.81
CA HIS A 196 1.34 23.09 -19.92
C HIS A 196 2.67 23.32 -19.21
N LYS A 197 2.59 23.55 -17.90
CA LYS A 197 3.74 23.82 -17.04
C LYS A 197 4.44 22.55 -16.55
N TYR A 198 3.76 21.42 -16.58
CA TYR A 198 4.17 20.17 -15.94
C TYR A 198 4.46 19.08 -16.97
N SER A 199 5.28 18.09 -16.58
CA SER A 199 5.34 16.81 -17.30
C SER A 199 3.97 16.12 -17.32
N VAL A 200 3.80 15.12 -18.17
CA VAL A 200 2.54 14.35 -18.23
C VAL A 200 2.20 13.76 -16.86
N GLY A 201 3.19 13.15 -16.16
CA GLY A 201 2.97 12.55 -14.84
C GLY A 201 2.59 13.57 -13.78
N ILE A 202 3.27 14.72 -13.69
CA ILE A 202 2.90 15.76 -12.71
C ILE A 202 1.53 16.36 -13.02
N HIS A 203 1.21 16.55 -14.31
CA HIS A 203 -0.13 16.99 -14.72
C HIS A 203 -1.20 16.00 -14.23
N THR A 204 -0.96 14.71 -14.39
CA THR A 204 -1.85 13.64 -13.91
C THR A 204 -2.06 13.69 -12.40
N ILE A 205 -1.00 13.89 -11.62
CA ILE A 205 -1.10 14.06 -10.16
C ILE A 205 -1.94 15.28 -9.80
N GLU A 206 -1.71 16.42 -10.43
CA GLU A 206 -2.51 17.63 -10.17
C GLU A 206 -3.98 17.42 -10.55
N ALA A 207 -4.28 16.71 -11.63
CA ALA A 207 -5.65 16.35 -12.00
C ALA A 207 -6.30 15.46 -10.93
N MET A 208 -5.59 14.45 -10.43
CA MET A 208 -6.08 13.58 -9.33
C MET A 208 -6.37 14.35 -8.04
N LYS A 209 -5.56 15.33 -7.67
CA LYS A 209 -5.79 16.16 -6.47
C LYS A 209 -7.06 17.01 -6.54
N ASN A 210 -7.49 17.35 -7.75
CA ASN A 210 -8.62 18.24 -8.00
C ASN A 210 -9.93 17.51 -8.37
N ILE A 211 -9.98 16.18 -8.22
CA ILE A 211 -11.19 15.38 -8.43
C ILE A 211 -11.56 14.64 -7.14
N GLU A 212 -12.83 14.24 -7.03
CA GLU A 212 -13.32 13.44 -5.90
C GLU A 212 -12.50 12.15 -5.73
N ALA A 213 -12.31 11.73 -4.47
CA ALA A 213 -11.53 10.55 -4.10
C ALA A 213 -12.32 9.23 -4.31
N GLU A 214 -13.02 9.15 -5.42
CA GLU A 214 -13.81 8.01 -5.85
C GLU A 214 -12.97 7.08 -6.74
N HIS A 215 -13.13 5.77 -6.59
CA HIS A 215 -12.39 4.75 -7.34
C HIS A 215 -12.33 5.04 -8.84
N ILE A 216 -13.50 5.18 -9.49
CA ILE A 216 -13.59 5.37 -10.95
C ILE A 216 -12.90 6.67 -11.37
N TYR A 217 -13.12 7.77 -10.64
CA TYR A 217 -12.54 9.06 -10.99
C TYR A 217 -11.02 9.09 -10.84
N ARG A 218 -10.49 8.52 -9.75
CA ARG A 218 -9.04 8.47 -9.50
C ARG A 218 -8.31 7.62 -10.54
N TRP A 219 -8.84 6.45 -10.87
CA TRP A 219 -8.28 5.62 -11.94
C TRP A 219 -8.39 6.29 -13.31
N THR A 220 -9.53 6.92 -13.61
CA THR A 220 -9.70 7.67 -14.85
C THR A 220 -8.66 8.77 -14.98
N MET A 221 -8.45 9.55 -13.90
CA MET A 221 -7.42 10.60 -13.93
C MET A 221 -6.00 10.04 -14.00
N LEU A 222 -5.71 8.93 -13.35
CA LEU A 222 -4.40 8.31 -13.42
C LEU A 222 -4.05 7.84 -14.84
N LEU A 223 -5.05 7.37 -15.60
CA LEU A 223 -4.86 6.73 -16.89
C LEU A 223 -5.19 7.65 -18.09
N HIS A 224 -5.83 8.84 -17.91
CA HIS A 224 -6.35 9.65 -19.01
C HIS A 224 -5.29 10.07 -20.03
N ASP A 225 -4.09 10.31 -19.59
CA ASP A 225 -2.96 10.80 -20.39
C ASP A 225 -1.83 9.75 -20.60
N ILE A 226 -2.08 8.49 -20.23
CA ILE A 226 -1.08 7.42 -20.30
C ILE A 226 -0.55 7.16 -21.72
N GLY A 227 -1.31 7.49 -22.75
CA GLY A 227 -0.91 7.39 -24.16
C GLY A 227 -0.10 8.59 -24.67
N LYS A 228 0.04 9.68 -23.90
CA LYS A 228 0.78 10.87 -24.36
C LYS A 228 2.26 10.60 -24.63
N PRO A 229 2.99 9.84 -23.78
CA PRO A 229 4.39 9.56 -24.06
C PRO A 229 4.64 8.96 -25.44
N GLU A 230 3.87 7.96 -25.82
CA GLU A 230 3.99 7.28 -27.12
C GLU A 230 3.48 8.14 -28.29
N ALA A 231 2.43 8.93 -28.05
CA ALA A 231 1.85 9.83 -29.05
C ALA A 231 2.66 11.11 -29.29
N ARG A 232 3.73 11.34 -28.51
CA ARG A 232 4.49 12.59 -28.56
C ARG A 232 5.24 12.77 -29.87
N VAL A 233 4.96 13.89 -30.54
CA VAL A 233 5.71 14.37 -31.70
C VAL A 233 6.23 15.77 -31.37
N GLU A 234 7.54 15.92 -31.37
CA GLU A 234 8.17 17.23 -31.15
C GLU A 234 7.90 18.15 -32.35
N GLY A 235 7.44 19.36 -32.06
CA GLY A 235 7.21 20.39 -33.04
C GLY A 235 8.10 21.61 -32.81
N PRO A 236 8.24 22.52 -33.81
CA PRO A 236 9.13 23.68 -33.65
C PRO A 236 8.69 24.66 -32.56
N ASP A 237 7.40 24.77 -32.29
CA ASP A 237 6.85 25.69 -31.31
C ASP A 237 6.25 25.00 -30.07
N LYS A 238 5.77 23.75 -30.29
CA LYS A 238 5.12 22.94 -29.24
C LYS A 238 5.09 21.47 -29.61
N ASP A 239 5.00 20.62 -28.61
CA ASP A 239 4.74 19.19 -28.75
C ASP A 239 3.28 18.92 -29.16
N HIS A 240 3.08 17.86 -29.93
CA HIS A 240 1.78 17.35 -30.33
C HIS A 240 1.57 15.93 -29.80
N PHE A 241 0.35 15.63 -29.37
CA PHE A 241 -0.04 14.33 -28.80
C PHE A 241 -1.27 13.75 -29.51
N LYS A 242 -1.22 13.75 -30.85
CA LYS A 242 -2.34 13.24 -31.65
C LYS A 242 -2.54 11.75 -31.39
N MET A 243 -3.81 11.33 -31.31
CA MET A 243 -4.22 9.93 -31.04
C MET A 243 -3.88 9.39 -29.67
N HIS A 244 -3.37 10.21 -28.72
CA HIS A 244 -3.08 9.74 -27.37
C HIS A 244 -4.27 9.05 -26.65
N PRO A 245 -5.56 9.41 -26.89
CA PRO A 245 -6.65 8.68 -26.22
C PRO A 245 -6.80 7.24 -26.74
N VAL A 246 -6.55 7.01 -28.04
CA VAL A 246 -6.62 5.67 -28.64
C VAL A 246 -5.47 4.80 -28.18
N ILE A 247 -4.25 5.35 -28.21
CA ILE A 247 -3.05 4.69 -27.68
C ILE A 247 -3.22 4.43 -26.18
N GLY A 248 -3.73 5.42 -25.44
CA GLY A 248 -3.99 5.33 -24.02
C GLY A 248 -5.00 4.24 -23.65
N GLU A 249 -6.04 4.04 -24.46
CA GLU A 249 -6.99 2.94 -24.26
C GLU A 249 -6.30 1.58 -24.36
N GLU A 250 -5.43 1.37 -25.33
CA GLU A 250 -4.71 0.11 -25.53
C GLU A 250 -3.73 -0.15 -24.37
N ILE A 251 -2.95 0.87 -23.97
CA ILE A 251 -2.05 0.78 -22.82
C ILE A 251 -2.85 0.51 -21.54
N ALA A 252 -3.93 1.25 -21.27
CA ALA A 252 -4.75 1.09 -20.08
C ALA A 252 -5.38 -0.31 -19.98
N ARG A 253 -5.80 -0.90 -21.11
CA ARG A 253 -6.24 -2.29 -21.17
C ARG A 253 -5.11 -3.24 -20.75
N THR A 254 -3.91 -3.06 -21.31
CA THR A 254 -2.75 -3.90 -20.97
C THR A 254 -2.39 -3.79 -19.50
N VAL A 255 -2.28 -2.56 -18.97
CA VAL A 255 -2.02 -2.30 -17.55
C VAL A 255 -3.08 -2.95 -16.65
N SER A 256 -4.36 -2.83 -17.02
CA SER A 256 -5.45 -3.49 -16.30
C SER A 256 -5.27 -5.01 -16.26
N TYR A 257 -4.82 -5.64 -17.34
CA TYR A 257 -4.63 -7.09 -17.39
C TYR A 257 -3.36 -7.57 -16.68
N THR A 258 -2.26 -6.81 -16.77
CA THR A 258 -0.94 -7.28 -16.30
C THR A 258 -0.63 -6.86 -14.86
N HIS A 259 -1.08 -5.68 -14.46
CA HIS A 259 -0.69 -5.09 -13.16
C HIS A 259 -1.86 -4.88 -12.19
N LEU A 260 -3.12 -4.96 -12.67
CA LEU A 260 -4.28 -4.54 -11.91
C LEU A 260 -5.45 -5.55 -11.88
N ARG A 261 -5.35 -6.72 -12.53
CA ARG A 261 -6.44 -7.70 -12.51
C ARG A 261 -6.21 -8.80 -11.48
N ALA A 262 -7.16 -8.91 -10.56
CA ALA A 262 -7.46 -10.16 -9.91
C ALA A 262 -7.99 -11.14 -10.99
N HIS A 263 -7.45 -12.34 -11.05
CA HIS A 263 -8.04 -13.38 -11.89
C HIS A 263 -9.47 -13.64 -11.42
N GLU A 264 -10.44 -13.45 -12.32
CA GLU A 264 -11.77 -14.03 -12.17
C GLU A 264 -11.68 -15.56 -12.21
#